data_0b53ca48c019eb7fff1cf80ad5b85da0
#
_entry.id   0b53ca48c019eb7fff1cf80ad5b85da0
#
_cell.length_a   1.000
_cell.length_b   1.000
_cell.length_c   1.000
_cell.angle_alpha   90.00
_cell.angle_beta   90.00
_cell.angle_gamma   90.00
#
_symmetry.space_group_name_H-M   'P 1'
#
loop_
_entity.id
_entity.type
_entity.pdbx_description
1 polymer ?
#
loop_
_entity_poly.entity_id
_entity_poly.type
_entity_poly.pdbx_seq_one_letter_code
_entity_poly.pdbx_strand_id
1 'polypeptide(L)'
;MNILTVNLVLSTVVFAIAARLYLIPNLPKLEARSVVLPILLLHALRHLGLMFLAPGAVLPGIPEQFAYPAALGDLLAAVLALVAIPAVVRRSRLARPLVGLFNVVGTIDLIAAISLATFYGAAPYMGPAYWIPAFWVPALLVTHYVVFVLLGKRWYGPM
;
A
#
# COMPACT_ATOMS: atom_id res chain seq x y z
N MET A 1 19.23 16.36 -2.28
CA MET A 1 17.87 15.80 -2.08
C MET A 1 17.52 14.99 -3.31
N ASN A 2 17.14 13.73 -3.16
CA ASN A 2 16.83 12.85 -4.31
C ASN A 2 15.43 13.19 -4.85
N ILE A 3 15.28 13.30 -6.19
CA ILE A 3 13.99 13.60 -6.85
C ILE A 3 12.89 12.59 -6.43
N LEU A 4 13.25 11.32 -6.26
CA LEU A 4 12.30 10.31 -5.77
C LEU A 4 11.73 10.69 -4.40
N THR A 5 12.57 11.13 -3.47
CA THR A 5 12.13 11.57 -2.13
C THR A 5 11.16 12.75 -2.23
N VAL A 6 11.44 13.72 -3.13
CA VAL A 6 10.52 14.84 -3.36
C VAL A 6 9.17 14.37 -3.87
N ASN A 7 9.16 13.51 -4.89
CA ASN A 7 7.93 12.97 -5.46
C ASN A 7 7.14 12.16 -4.43
N LEU A 8 7.81 11.29 -3.67
CA LEU A 8 7.18 10.48 -2.63
C LEU A 8 6.52 11.36 -1.57
N VAL A 9 7.23 12.38 -1.08
CA VAL A 9 6.69 13.30 -0.06
C VAL A 9 5.52 14.10 -0.61
N LEU A 10 5.68 14.75 -1.78
CA LEU A 10 4.62 15.58 -2.36
C LEU A 10 3.38 14.74 -2.70
N SER A 11 3.54 13.56 -3.30
CA SER A 11 2.42 12.67 -3.58
C SER A 11 1.73 12.19 -2.30
N THR A 12 2.49 11.87 -1.24
CA THR A 12 1.91 11.52 0.06
C THR A 12 1.10 12.67 0.64
N VAL A 13 1.59 13.90 0.57
CA VAL A 13 0.87 15.10 1.02
C VAL A 13 -0.43 15.28 0.23
N VAL A 14 -0.40 15.15 -1.10
CA VAL A 14 -1.60 15.26 -1.94
C VAL A 14 -2.64 14.20 -1.57
N PHE A 15 -2.25 12.93 -1.47
CA PHE A 15 -3.16 11.85 -1.07
C PHE A 15 -3.68 12.04 0.37
N ALA A 16 -2.84 12.50 1.30
CA ALA A 16 -3.25 12.79 2.67
C ALA A 16 -4.27 13.93 2.74
N ILE A 17 -4.07 15.01 1.96
CA ILE A 17 -5.04 16.10 1.84
C ILE A 17 -6.35 15.57 1.26
N ALA A 18 -6.31 14.80 0.17
CA ALA A 18 -7.51 14.22 -0.42
C ALA A 18 -8.27 13.31 0.58
N ALA A 19 -7.56 12.43 1.29
CA ALA A 19 -8.17 11.60 2.32
C ALA A 19 -8.77 12.44 3.45
N ARG A 20 -8.08 13.50 3.89
CA ARG A 20 -8.56 14.38 4.96
C ARG A 20 -9.80 15.19 4.56
N LEU A 21 -9.87 15.62 3.31
CA LEU A 21 -11.00 16.44 2.83
C LEU A 21 -12.23 15.60 2.48
N TYR A 22 -12.04 14.45 1.85
CA TYR A 22 -13.14 13.70 1.25
C TYR A 22 -13.48 12.40 1.98
N LEU A 23 -12.49 11.68 2.51
CA LEU A 23 -12.71 10.34 3.07
C LEU A 23 -12.89 10.36 4.59
N ILE A 24 -11.94 10.92 5.33
CA ILE A 24 -11.94 10.87 6.81
C ILE A 24 -13.20 11.49 7.44
N PRO A 25 -13.72 12.65 6.98
CA PRO A 25 -14.93 13.24 7.54
C PRO A 25 -16.19 12.40 7.29
N ASN A 26 -16.17 11.59 6.22
CA ASN A 26 -17.29 10.76 5.84
C ASN A 26 -17.21 9.32 6.42
N LEU A 27 -16.06 8.88 6.95
CA LEU A 27 -15.92 7.56 7.59
C LEU A 27 -17.02 7.27 8.65
N PRO A 28 -17.47 8.25 9.47
CA PRO A 28 -18.58 8.03 10.40
C PRO A 28 -19.90 7.63 9.75
N LYS A 29 -20.14 8.03 8.52
CA LYS A 29 -21.39 7.82 7.78
C LYS A 29 -21.34 6.59 6.87
N LEU A 30 -20.14 6.05 6.63
CA LEU A 30 -19.92 4.94 5.70
C LEU A 30 -19.82 3.62 6.47
N GLU A 31 -20.33 2.56 5.90
CA GLU A 31 -20.09 1.20 6.37
C GLU A 31 -18.61 0.85 6.17
N ALA A 32 -17.96 0.27 7.18
CA ALA A 32 -16.54 -0.09 7.12
C ALA A 32 -16.20 -0.95 5.88
N ARG A 33 -17.11 -1.87 5.50
CA ARG A 33 -16.99 -2.70 4.31
C ARG A 33 -16.89 -1.88 3.02
N SER A 34 -17.69 -0.85 2.87
CA SER A 34 -17.72 0.01 1.66
C SER A 34 -16.43 0.79 1.46
N VAL A 35 -15.65 1.00 2.54
CA VAL A 35 -14.35 1.65 2.49
C VAL A 35 -13.23 0.63 2.36
N VAL A 36 -13.29 -0.47 3.11
CA VAL A 36 -12.22 -1.48 3.14
C VAL A 36 -12.12 -2.27 1.84
N LEU A 37 -13.25 -2.63 1.20
CA LEU A 37 -13.21 -3.41 -0.04
C LEU A 37 -12.48 -2.71 -1.19
N PRO A 38 -12.77 -1.43 -1.53
CA PRO A 38 -11.99 -0.72 -2.55
C PRO A 38 -10.50 -0.63 -2.19
N ILE A 39 -10.16 -0.45 -0.90
CA ILE A 39 -8.77 -0.43 -0.46
C ILE A 39 -8.11 -1.79 -0.65
N LEU A 40 -8.76 -2.90 -0.27
CA LEU A 40 -8.21 -4.24 -0.51
C LEU A 40 -8.01 -4.53 -2.00
N LEU A 41 -8.95 -4.13 -2.86
CA LEU A 41 -8.82 -4.26 -4.32
C LEU A 41 -7.64 -3.43 -4.85
N LEU A 42 -7.47 -2.20 -4.35
CA LEU A 42 -6.31 -1.38 -4.67
C LEU A 42 -5.00 -2.08 -4.28
N HIS A 43 -4.94 -2.63 -3.07
CA HIS A 43 -3.75 -3.33 -2.57
C HIS A 43 -3.54 -4.72 -3.20
N ALA A 44 -4.57 -5.35 -3.74
CA ALA A 44 -4.39 -6.56 -4.54
C ALA A 44 -3.54 -6.30 -5.80
N LEU A 45 -3.54 -5.07 -6.33
CA LEU A 45 -2.68 -4.66 -7.45
C LEU A 45 -1.21 -4.46 -7.05
N ARG A 46 -0.83 -4.61 -5.79
CA ARG A 46 0.58 -4.56 -5.36
C ARG A 46 1.45 -5.64 -6.00
N HIS A 47 0.86 -6.72 -6.53
CA HIS A 47 1.61 -7.67 -7.35
C HIS A 47 2.38 -7.00 -8.51
N LEU A 48 1.99 -5.79 -8.92
CA LEU A 48 2.74 -4.99 -9.90
C LEU A 48 4.14 -4.59 -9.39
N GLY A 49 4.43 -4.69 -8.09
CA GLY A 49 5.78 -4.58 -7.55
C GLY A 49 6.75 -5.63 -8.10
N LEU A 50 6.26 -6.74 -8.66
CA LEU A 50 7.06 -7.70 -9.42
C LEU A 50 7.77 -7.06 -10.64
N MET A 51 7.36 -5.86 -11.07
CA MET A 51 8.06 -5.08 -12.09
C MET A 51 9.51 -4.77 -11.69
N PHE A 52 9.85 -4.72 -10.40
CA PHE A 52 11.24 -4.56 -9.98
C PHE A 52 12.14 -5.75 -10.36
N LEU A 53 11.55 -6.91 -10.69
CA LEU A 53 12.25 -8.10 -11.17
C LEU A 53 12.03 -8.37 -12.67
N ALA A 54 11.17 -7.59 -13.33
CA ALA A 54 10.81 -7.82 -14.73
C ALA A 54 11.84 -7.21 -15.68
N PRO A 55 12.31 -7.98 -16.69
CA PRO A 55 13.20 -7.45 -17.72
C PRO A 55 12.59 -6.23 -18.43
N GLY A 56 13.38 -5.16 -18.56
CA GLY A 56 12.95 -3.92 -19.22
C GLY A 56 12.08 -2.99 -18.39
N ALA A 57 11.59 -3.42 -17.22
CA ALA A 57 10.85 -2.55 -16.31
C ALA A 57 11.77 -1.74 -15.37
N VAL A 58 12.99 -2.19 -15.19
CA VAL A 58 14.06 -1.52 -14.45
C VAL A 58 15.34 -1.45 -15.30
N LEU A 59 16.24 -0.54 -14.95
CA LEU A 59 17.55 -0.44 -15.60
C LEU A 59 18.51 -1.49 -15.06
N PRO A 60 19.51 -1.93 -15.88
CA PRO A 60 20.56 -2.85 -15.43
C PRO A 60 21.30 -2.29 -14.22
N GLY A 61 21.58 -3.16 -13.25
CA GLY A 61 22.30 -2.79 -12.02
C GLY A 61 21.42 -2.32 -10.87
N ILE A 62 20.11 -2.49 -10.95
CA ILE A 62 19.23 -2.27 -9.78
C ILE A 62 19.71 -3.16 -8.62
N PRO A 63 19.89 -2.63 -7.40
CA PRO A 63 20.34 -3.41 -6.25
C PRO A 63 19.37 -4.54 -5.93
N GLU A 64 19.84 -5.79 -5.96
CA GLU A 64 19.02 -6.97 -5.64
C GLU A 64 18.50 -6.94 -4.20
N GLN A 65 19.29 -6.37 -3.28
CA GLN A 65 18.91 -6.18 -1.87
C GLN A 65 17.69 -5.27 -1.67
N PHE A 66 17.36 -4.46 -2.69
CA PHE A 66 16.10 -3.71 -2.75
C PHE A 66 15.07 -4.44 -3.58
N ALA A 67 15.41 -4.86 -4.82
CA ALA A 67 14.45 -5.33 -5.81
C ALA A 67 13.69 -6.58 -5.34
N TYR A 68 14.39 -7.60 -4.81
CA TYR A 68 13.74 -8.82 -4.34
C TYR A 68 12.84 -8.61 -3.11
N PRO A 69 13.29 -7.98 -2.01
CA PRO A 69 12.42 -7.74 -0.88
C PRO A 69 11.19 -6.89 -1.25
N ALA A 70 11.36 -5.82 -2.02
CA ALA A 70 10.26 -4.96 -2.44
C ALA A 70 9.23 -5.71 -3.29
N ALA A 71 9.69 -6.48 -4.29
CA ALA A 71 8.81 -7.25 -5.16
C ALA A 71 8.05 -8.35 -4.41
N LEU A 72 8.74 -9.13 -3.56
CA LEU A 72 8.12 -10.24 -2.82
C LEU A 72 7.25 -9.75 -1.68
N GLY A 73 7.60 -8.66 -1.03
CA GLY A 73 6.78 -8.02 0.00
C GLY A 73 5.48 -7.45 -0.57
N ASP A 74 5.57 -6.79 -1.72
CA ASP A 74 4.40 -6.34 -2.47
C ASP A 74 3.49 -7.50 -2.89
N LEU A 75 4.07 -8.61 -3.37
CA LEU A 75 3.31 -9.82 -3.71
C LEU A 75 2.62 -10.41 -2.47
N LEU A 76 3.32 -10.51 -1.33
CA LEU A 76 2.75 -10.99 -0.07
C LEU A 76 1.58 -10.11 0.36
N ALA A 77 1.73 -8.79 0.33
CA ALA A 77 0.67 -7.86 0.68
C ALA A 77 -0.54 -7.98 -0.26
N ALA A 78 -0.31 -8.18 -1.57
CA ALA A 78 -1.38 -8.44 -2.54
C ALA A 78 -2.15 -9.73 -2.22
N VAL A 79 -1.45 -10.82 -1.90
CA VAL A 79 -2.07 -12.10 -1.51
C VAL A 79 -2.90 -11.94 -0.23
N LEU A 80 -2.36 -11.26 0.79
CA LEU A 80 -3.09 -11.01 2.03
C LEU A 80 -4.35 -10.17 1.80
N ALA A 81 -4.28 -9.16 0.93
CA ALA A 81 -5.45 -8.38 0.53
C ALA A 81 -6.51 -9.26 -0.15
N LEU A 82 -6.10 -10.10 -1.12
CA LEU A 82 -7.01 -11.03 -1.82
C LEU A 82 -7.67 -12.02 -0.85
N VAL A 83 -6.93 -12.57 0.10
CA VAL A 83 -7.45 -13.50 1.13
C VAL A 83 -8.45 -12.80 2.06
N ALA A 84 -8.24 -11.51 2.36
CA ALA A 84 -9.14 -10.75 3.21
C ALA A 84 -10.49 -10.40 2.53
N ILE A 85 -10.51 -10.23 1.20
CA ILE A 85 -11.72 -9.83 0.44
C ILE A 85 -12.93 -10.73 0.72
N PRO A 86 -12.87 -12.08 0.54
CA PRO A 86 -14.04 -12.94 0.76
C PRO A 86 -14.53 -12.92 2.21
N ALA A 87 -13.64 -12.75 3.17
CA ALA A 87 -14.02 -12.63 4.58
C ALA A 87 -14.82 -11.34 4.84
N VAL A 88 -14.39 -10.22 4.25
CA VAL A 88 -15.07 -8.92 4.34
C VAL A 88 -16.41 -8.96 3.60
N VAL A 89 -16.46 -9.57 2.40
CA VAL A 89 -17.70 -9.71 1.60
C VAL A 89 -18.76 -10.51 2.36
N ARG A 90 -18.36 -11.61 3.01
CA ARG A 90 -19.25 -12.50 3.76
C ARG A 90 -19.53 -12.03 5.20
N ARG A 91 -19.01 -10.86 5.61
CA ARG A 91 -19.11 -10.34 6.99
C ARG A 91 -18.65 -11.36 8.04
N SER A 92 -17.63 -12.14 7.71
CA SER A 92 -17.08 -13.18 8.57
C SER A 92 -16.40 -12.58 9.81
N ARG A 93 -16.40 -13.34 10.93
CA ARG A 93 -15.62 -12.99 12.14
C ARG A 93 -14.12 -12.87 11.85
N LEU A 94 -13.63 -13.53 10.79
CA LEU A 94 -12.23 -13.44 10.34
C LEU A 94 -11.92 -12.17 9.56
N ALA A 95 -12.92 -11.38 9.15
CA ALA A 95 -12.69 -10.17 8.35
C ALA A 95 -11.75 -9.18 9.06
N ARG A 96 -12.04 -8.84 10.32
CA ARG A 96 -11.21 -7.89 11.09
C ARG A 96 -9.77 -8.37 11.28
N PRO A 97 -9.48 -9.60 11.77
CA PRO A 97 -8.11 -10.07 11.94
C PRO A 97 -7.36 -10.19 10.61
N LEU A 98 -8.00 -10.63 9.51
CA LEU A 98 -7.34 -10.71 8.20
C LEU A 98 -7.01 -9.33 7.64
N VAL A 99 -7.93 -8.36 7.74
CA VAL A 99 -7.66 -6.97 7.35
C VAL A 99 -6.58 -6.36 8.24
N GLY A 100 -6.56 -6.68 9.53
CA GLY A 100 -5.52 -6.25 10.47
C GLY A 100 -4.14 -6.79 10.08
N LEU A 101 -4.05 -8.10 9.81
CA LEU A 101 -2.82 -8.76 9.36
C LEU A 101 -2.30 -8.15 8.06
N PHE A 102 -3.16 -8.05 7.04
CA PHE A 102 -2.84 -7.40 5.78
C PHE A 102 -2.30 -5.98 6.02
N ASN A 103 -2.99 -5.20 6.85
CA ASN A 103 -2.65 -3.79 7.06
C ASN A 103 -1.29 -3.61 7.75
N VAL A 104 -1.00 -4.43 8.77
CA VAL A 104 0.29 -4.38 9.48
C VAL A 104 1.42 -4.84 8.57
N VAL A 105 1.28 -6.01 7.93
CA VAL A 105 2.32 -6.56 7.05
C VAL A 105 2.58 -5.63 5.88
N GLY A 106 1.52 -5.14 5.21
CA GLY A 106 1.66 -4.24 4.07
C GLY A 106 2.28 -2.88 4.42
N THR A 107 2.01 -2.36 5.63
CA THR A 107 2.65 -1.12 6.12
C THR A 107 4.14 -1.32 6.39
N ILE A 108 4.50 -2.41 7.07
CA ILE A 108 5.90 -2.75 7.36
C ILE A 108 6.68 -2.91 6.07
N ASP A 109 6.11 -3.61 5.10
CA ASP A 109 6.72 -3.83 3.79
C ASP A 109 6.99 -2.51 3.06
N LEU A 110 6.03 -1.59 2.98
CA LEU A 110 6.24 -0.29 2.33
C LEU A 110 7.34 0.53 3.02
N ILE A 111 7.39 0.52 4.36
CA ILE A 111 8.43 1.21 5.12
C ILE A 111 9.80 0.56 4.83
N ALA A 112 9.87 -0.77 4.81
CA ALA A 112 11.08 -1.51 4.48
C ALA A 112 11.54 -1.21 3.06
N ALA A 113 10.64 -1.26 2.06
CA ALA A 113 10.96 -0.97 0.66
C ALA A 113 11.52 0.45 0.48
N ILE A 114 10.90 1.46 1.10
CA ILE A 114 11.40 2.86 1.07
C ILE A 114 12.80 2.94 1.70
N SER A 115 12.99 2.28 2.84
CA SER A 115 14.26 2.28 3.55
C SER A 115 15.36 1.61 2.73
N LEU A 116 15.10 0.44 2.16
CA LEU A 116 16.03 -0.30 1.31
C LEU A 116 16.35 0.48 0.03
N ALA A 117 15.35 1.08 -0.63
CA ALA A 117 15.56 1.90 -1.81
C ALA A 117 16.49 3.09 -1.54
N THR A 118 16.35 3.69 -0.36
CA THR A 118 17.20 4.81 0.07
C THR A 118 18.59 4.33 0.43
N PHE A 119 18.70 3.28 1.24
CA PHE A 119 19.97 2.74 1.73
C PHE A 119 20.87 2.22 0.61
N TYR A 120 20.29 1.48 -0.34
CA TYR A 120 21.03 0.91 -1.48
C TYR A 120 21.07 1.82 -2.72
N GLY A 121 20.53 3.04 -2.64
CA GLY A 121 20.56 3.99 -3.76
C GLY A 121 19.82 3.50 -5.02
N ALA A 122 18.69 2.80 -4.87
CA ALA A 122 18.00 2.16 -5.99
C ALA A 122 17.33 3.13 -6.99
N ALA A 123 17.07 4.38 -6.59
CA ALA A 123 16.29 5.34 -7.39
C ALA A 123 16.77 5.54 -8.83
N PRO A 124 18.08 5.67 -9.14
CA PRO A 124 18.57 5.83 -10.52
C PRO A 124 18.30 4.62 -11.43
N TYR A 125 18.07 3.45 -10.85
CA TYR A 125 17.89 2.19 -11.57
C TYR A 125 16.44 1.78 -11.76
N MET A 126 15.48 2.53 -11.22
CA MET A 126 14.05 2.17 -11.27
C MET A 126 13.43 2.25 -12.66
N GLY A 127 14.04 3.00 -13.60
CA GLY A 127 13.57 3.06 -14.98
C GLY A 127 12.05 3.26 -15.11
N PRO A 128 11.36 2.49 -15.98
CA PRO A 128 9.92 2.54 -16.11
C PRO A 128 9.14 2.25 -14.82
N ALA A 129 9.70 1.45 -13.89
CA ALA A 129 9.03 1.17 -12.60
C ALA A 129 9.06 2.34 -11.60
N TYR A 130 9.71 3.47 -11.94
CA TYR A 130 9.84 4.64 -11.07
C TYR A 130 8.50 5.21 -10.57
N TRP A 131 7.42 5.08 -11.35
CA TRP A 131 6.10 5.56 -10.95
C TRP A 131 5.55 4.84 -9.71
N ILE A 132 6.00 3.60 -9.45
CA ILE A 132 5.55 2.83 -8.28
C ILE A 132 5.89 3.57 -6.99
N PRO A 133 7.15 3.88 -6.65
CA PRO A 133 7.48 4.63 -5.44
C PRO A 133 7.09 6.11 -5.51
N ALA A 134 7.00 6.71 -6.72
CA ALA A 134 6.69 8.13 -6.85
C ALA A 134 5.19 8.45 -6.66
N PHE A 135 4.31 7.55 -7.06
CA PHE A 135 2.85 7.76 -7.08
C PHE A 135 2.09 6.69 -6.28
N TRP A 136 2.37 5.40 -6.55
CA TRP A 136 1.59 4.28 -6.02
C TRP A 136 1.81 4.08 -4.52
N VAL A 137 3.07 4.00 -4.08
CA VAL A 137 3.44 3.86 -2.66
C VAL A 137 2.83 4.94 -1.77
N PRO A 138 2.84 6.24 -2.13
CA PRO A 138 2.13 7.29 -1.41
C PRO A 138 0.64 7.02 -1.20
N ALA A 139 -0.07 6.59 -2.25
CA ALA A 139 -1.48 6.25 -2.17
C ALA A 139 -1.72 5.07 -1.20
N LEU A 140 -0.85 4.04 -1.28
CA LEU A 140 -0.92 2.86 -0.42
C LEU A 140 -0.67 3.21 1.05
N LEU A 141 0.30 4.07 1.36
CA LEU A 141 0.57 4.52 2.73
C LEU A 141 -0.65 5.23 3.35
N VAL A 142 -1.26 6.13 2.59
CA VAL A 142 -2.45 6.86 3.05
C VAL A 142 -3.64 5.93 3.26
N THR A 143 -3.84 4.96 2.36
CA THR A 143 -4.94 3.99 2.51
C THR A 143 -4.70 3.01 3.66
N HIS A 144 -3.46 2.59 3.94
CA HIS A 144 -3.13 1.86 5.17
C HIS A 144 -3.48 2.65 6.43
N TYR A 145 -3.16 3.96 6.47
CA TYR A 145 -3.56 4.82 7.57
C TYR A 145 -5.08 4.85 7.75
N VAL A 146 -5.85 4.99 6.67
CA VAL A 146 -7.33 4.95 6.72
C VAL A 146 -7.82 3.62 7.30
N VAL A 147 -7.24 2.49 6.92
CA VAL A 147 -7.59 1.18 7.47
C VAL A 147 -7.28 1.10 8.97
N PHE A 148 -6.15 1.64 9.44
CA PHE A 148 -5.86 1.70 10.90
C PHE A 148 -6.92 2.51 11.65
N VAL A 149 -7.36 3.65 11.10
CA VAL A 149 -8.44 4.45 11.71
C VAL A 149 -9.75 3.64 11.81
N LEU A 150 -10.10 2.90 10.77
CA LEU A 150 -11.29 2.04 10.76
C LEU A 150 -11.19 0.89 11.76
N LEU A 151 -10.05 0.20 11.82
CA LEU A 151 -9.81 -0.90 12.76
C LEU A 151 -9.87 -0.44 14.23
N GLY A 152 -9.39 0.78 14.52
CA GLY A 152 -9.37 1.35 15.87
C GLY A 152 -10.73 1.84 16.37
N LYS A 153 -11.60 2.35 15.47
CA LYS A 153 -12.77 3.11 15.90
C LYS A 153 -14.13 2.45 15.62
N ARG A 154 -14.30 1.63 14.54
CA ARG A 154 -15.64 1.32 14.04
C ARG A 154 -15.77 0.05 13.21
N TRP A 155 -15.03 -1.02 13.51
CA TRP A 155 -15.23 -2.26 12.76
C TRP A 155 -16.67 -2.81 12.89
N TYR A 156 -17.37 -2.48 13.97
CA TYR A 156 -18.75 -2.85 14.26
C TYR A 156 -19.63 -1.59 14.36
N GLY A 157 -19.68 -0.77 13.31
CA GLY A 157 -20.74 0.23 13.16
C GLY A 157 -22.11 -0.43 12.99
N PRO A 158 -23.24 0.26 13.22
CA PRO A 158 -24.56 -0.34 13.18
C PRO A 158 -24.75 -1.10 11.86
N MET A 159 -25.21 -2.36 12.03
CA MET A 159 -25.67 -3.22 10.94
C MET A 159 -26.93 -2.65 10.34
#